data_bc36f49079cb4b5a4eb6d70be572b33c
#
_entry.id   bc36f49079cb4b5a4eb6d70be572b33c
#
_cell.length_a   1.000
_cell.length_b   1.000
_cell.length_c   1.000
_cell.angle_alpha   90.00
_cell.angle_beta   90.00
_cell.angle_gamma   90.00
#
_symmetry.space_group_name_H-M   'P 1'
#
loop_
_entity.id
_entity.type
_entity.pdbx_description
1 polymer ?
#
loop_
_entity_poly.entity_id
_entity_poly.type
_entity_poly.pdbx_seq_one_letter_code
_entity_poly.pdbx_strand_id
1 'polypeptide(L)'
;MPKISACIVAYCDYDEVCAAVRSILHYTPAPDLALYVVDNGSPDGCGRQLAETDFGDSRVTVLPLEKNIGFGKGHNYVLDRLTSDVHFILNPDILLTGDVLEDMAAWLLARPGAAMATPQLRYPDGKLQHLPRRKPTPWLLLARQLAPKLGGCFKKADDHYTMQDEDLTVPRRIEFCTGSFMAVRTDVFKEIGGVDPGYFMYVEDADLTQKVLQKGTVWLAPQFSAIHAWHRAPMRDAGKFKMQLVSMGRYFKKWGCGKGTV
;
A
#
# COMPACT_ATOMS: atom_id res chain seq x y z
N MET A 1 -14.50 -18.45 7.41
CA MET A 1 -13.55 -17.66 6.60
C MET A 1 -13.45 -16.26 7.21
N PRO A 2 -12.31 -15.55 7.12
CA PRO A 2 -12.21 -14.19 7.61
C PRO A 2 -13.10 -13.26 6.78
N LYS A 3 -13.71 -12.27 7.44
CA LYS A 3 -14.35 -11.16 6.74
C LYS A 3 -13.29 -10.23 6.22
N ILE A 4 -13.37 -9.86 4.96
CA ILE A 4 -12.37 -9.01 4.32
C ILE A 4 -13.00 -7.75 3.72
N SER A 5 -12.26 -6.66 3.75
CA SER A 5 -12.57 -5.46 2.98
C SER A 5 -11.34 -4.99 2.22
N ALA A 6 -11.55 -4.36 1.08
CA ALA A 6 -10.49 -3.74 0.30
C ALA A 6 -10.91 -2.33 -0.11
N CYS A 7 -9.95 -1.43 -0.20
CA CYS A 7 -10.15 -0.08 -0.69
C CYS A 7 -9.13 0.26 -1.77
N ILE A 8 -9.62 0.75 -2.91
CA ILE A 8 -8.83 1.32 -3.99
C ILE A 8 -9.12 2.81 -4.03
N VAL A 9 -8.07 3.65 -4.02
CA VAL A 9 -8.20 5.10 -4.21
C VAL A 9 -7.78 5.44 -5.63
N ALA A 10 -8.73 5.89 -6.43
CA ALA A 10 -8.57 6.24 -7.84
C ALA A 10 -8.31 7.75 -8.02
N TYR A 11 -7.50 8.11 -9.00
CA TYR A 11 -7.35 9.48 -9.47
C TYR A 11 -6.95 9.51 -10.96
N CYS A 12 -7.92 9.68 -11.86
CA CYS A 12 -7.76 9.62 -13.32
C CYS A 12 -7.30 8.24 -13.86
N ASP A 13 -7.66 7.15 -13.18
CA ASP A 13 -7.17 5.79 -13.45
C ASP A 13 -8.35 4.83 -13.78
N TYR A 14 -9.35 5.27 -14.59
CA TYR A 14 -10.59 4.51 -14.81
C TYR A 14 -10.36 3.06 -15.27
N ASP A 15 -9.54 2.86 -16.31
CA ASP A 15 -9.31 1.54 -16.89
C ASP A 15 -8.58 0.60 -15.94
N GLU A 16 -7.56 1.12 -15.24
CA GLU A 16 -6.79 0.39 -14.23
C GLU A 16 -7.69 -0.04 -13.07
N VAL A 17 -8.52 0.87 -12.56
CA VAL A 17 -9.49 0.57 -11.49
C VAL A 17 -10.46 -0.51 -11.93
N CYS A 18 -11.03 -0.40 -13.13
CA CYS A 18 -11.95 -1.41 -13.65
C CYS A 18 -11.28 -2.78 -13.76
N ALA A 19 -10.05 -2.83 -14.24
CA ALA A 19 -9.27 -4.07 -14.33
C ALA A 19 -8.99 -4.66 -12.94
N ALA A 20 -8.56 -3.80 -11.98
CA ALA A 20 -8.31 -4.20 -10.60
C ALA A 20 -9.56 -4.78 -9.94
N VAL A 21 -10.70 -4.06 -9.99
CA VAL A 21 -11.98 -4.50 -9.44
C VAL A 21 -12.39 -5.86 -10.03
N ARG A 22 -12.35 -6.01 -11.34
CA ARG A 22 -12.72 -7.29 -12.01
C ARG A 22 -11.81 -8.42 -11.60
N SER A 23 -10.49 -8.19 -11.47
CA SER A 23 -9.55 -9.21 -11.01
C SER A 23 -9.81 -9.63 -9.57
N ILE A 24 -10.12 -8.66 -8.69
CA ILE A 24 -10.47 -8.93 -7.28
C ILE A 24 -11.74 -9.77 -7.20
N LEU A 25 -12.79 -9.38 -7.89
CA LEU A 25 -14.05 -10.11 -7.89
C LEU A 25 -13.93 -11.53 -8.45
N HIS A 26 -13.09 -11.70 -9.49
CA HIS A 26 -12.87 -13.00 -10.12
C HIS A 26 -12.10 -13.98 -9.19
N TYR A 27 -11.08 -13.49 -8.49
CA TYR A 27 -10.20 -14.32 -7.66
C TYR A 27 -10.56 -14.34 -6.17
N THR A 28 -11.58 -13.58 -5.76
CA THR A 28 -12.00 -13.52 -4.36
C THR A 28 -13.49 -13.86 -4.27
N PRO A 29 -13.85 -15.15 -4.20
CA PRO A 29 -15.24 -15.58 -4.14
C PRO A 29 -15.94 -15.32 -2.79
N ALA A 30 -15.18 -14.87 -1.76
CA ALA A 30 -15.70 -14.60 -0.42
C ALA A 30 -16.99 -13.76 -0.45
N PRO A 31 -18.13 -14.28 0.06
CA PRO A 31 -19.40 -13.55 0.05
C PRO A 31 -19.35 -12.31 0.96
N ASP A 32 -18.49 -12.32 1.97
CA ASP A 32 -18.33 -11.24 2.94
C ASP A 32 -17.24 -10.21 2.53
N LEU A 33 -16.80 -10.21 1.26
CA LEU A 33 -15.93 -9.15 0.74
C LEU A 33 -16.68 -7.82 0.66
N ALA A 34 -16.13 -6.74 1.21
CA ALA A 34 -16.55 -5.37 0.96
C ALA A 34 -15.47 -4.64 0.16
N LEU A 35 -15.72 -4.37 -1.12
CA LEU A 35 -14.78 -3.69 -2.02
C LEU A 35 -15.20 -2.23 -2.23
N TYR A 36 -14.40 -1.31 -1.71
CA TYR A 36 -14.61 0.12 -1.85
C TYR A 36 -13.72 0.69 -2.96
N VAL A 37 -14.30 1.48 -3.84
CA VAL A 37 -13.58 2.27 -4.84
C VAL A 37 -13.84 3.75 -4.53
N VAL A 38 -12.84 4.45 -4.06
CA VAL A 38 -12.92 5.87 -3.73
C VAL A 38 -12.29 6.66 -4.88
N ASP A 39 -13.12 7.31 -5.70
CA ASP A 39 -12.60 8.30 -6.65
C ASP A 39 -12.24 9.57 -5.91
N ASN A 40 -10.98 9.94 -5.95
CA ASN A 40 -10.42 11.04 -5.17
C ASN A 40 -10.56 12.40 -5.88
N GLY A 41 -11.76 12.66 -6.43
CA GLY A 41 -12.08 13.91 -7.11
C GLY A 41 -11.35 14.06 -8.44
N SER A 42 -11.43 13.06 -9.29
CA SER A 42 -10.83 13.05 -10.64
C SER A 42 -11.45 14.12 -11.55
N PRO A 43 -10.65 15.03 -12.13
CA PRO A 43 -11.19 16.11 -12.96
C PRO A 43 -11.61 15.68 -14.38
N ASP A 44 -11.21 14.47 -14.80
CA ASP A 44 -11.48 13.90 -16.13
C ASP A 44 -12.82 13.18 -16.27
N GLY A 45 -13.63 13.14 -15.19
CA GLY A 45 -14.91 12.45 -15.16
C GLY A 45 -14.82 10.97 -14.74
N CYS A 46 -13.65 10.47 -14.40
CA CYS A 46 -13.44 9.10 -13.93
C CYS A 46 -14.42 8.71 -12.81
N GLY A 47 -14.63 9.58 -11.81
CA GLY A 47 -15.55 9.30 -10.70
C GLY A 47 -16.98 9.08 -11.13
N ARG A 48 -17.48 9.84 -12.12
CA ARG A 48 -18.81 9.62 -12.71
C ARG A 48 -18.86 8.30 -13.46
N GLN A 49 -17.86 8.04 -14.30
CA GLN A 49 -17.81 6.80 -15.07
C GLN A 49 -17.78 5.57 -14.16
N LEU A 50 -16.98 5.61 -13.08
CA LEU A 50 -16.94 4.53 -12.09
C LEU A 50 -18.28 4.34 -11.38
N ALA A 51 -18.98 5.43 -11.01
CA ALA A 51 -20.28 5.36 -10.34
C ALA A 51 -21.39 4.83 -11.27
N GLU A 52 -21.28 5.05 -12.58
CA GLU A 52 -22.20 4.54 -13.61
C GLU A 52 -21.83 3.12 -14.09
N THR A 53 -20.64 2.62 -13.74
CA THR A 53 -20.19 1.28 -14.15
C THR A 53 -20.89 0.21 -13.33
N ASP A 54 -21.63 -0.67 -14.02
CA ASP A 54 -22.14 -1.90 -13.42
C ASP A 54 -21.04 -2.97 -13.39
N PHE A 55 -20.56 -3.27 -12.20
CA PHE A 55 -19.61 -4.37 -11.99
C PHE A 55 -20.28 -5.73 -11.87
N GLY A 56 -21.63 -5.80 -11.87
CA GLY A 56 -22.40 -7.03 -11.74
C GLY A 56 -22.27 -7.71 -10.36
N ASP A 57 -21.82 -6.98 -9.35
CA ASP A 57 -21.51 -7.54 -8.02
C ASP A 57 -21.82 -6.53 -6.91
N SER A 58 -22.73 -6.89 -6.01
CA SER A 58 -23.17 -6.04 -4.90
C SER A 58 -22.11 -5.80 -3.83
N ARG A 59 -20.99 -6.53 -3.87
CA ARG A 59 -19.85 -6.33 -2.96
C ARG A 59 -19.05 -5.07 -3.28
N VAL A 60 -19.26 -4.44 -4.46
CA VAL A 60 -18.56 -3.21 -4.86
C VAL A 60 -19.35 -1.98 -4.46
N THR A 61 -18.67 -1.03 -3.82
CA THR A 61 -19.25 0.29 -3.50
C THR A 61 -18.33 1.39 -4.04
N VAL A 62 -18.82 2.16 -5.00
CA VAL A 62 -18.11 3.33 -5.56
C VAL A 62 -18.48 4.59 -4.76
N LEU A 63 -17.45 5.37 -4.37
CA LEU A 63 -17.55 6.54 -3.53
C LEU A 63 -16.82 7.73 -4.20
N PRO A 64 -17.48 8.49 -5.09
CA PRO A 64 -16.86 9.65 -5.72
C PRO A 64 -16.76 10.83 -4.73
N LEU A 65 -15.58 11.44 -4.64
CA LEU A 65 -15.34 12.64 -3.83
C LEU A 65 -15.39 13.89 -4.72
N GLU A 66 -15.73 15.03 -4.12
CA GLU A 66 -15.79 16.31 -4.83
C GLU A 66 -14.40 16.86 -5.22
N LYS A 67 -13.35 16.48 -4.47
CA LYS A 67 -11.99 16.98 -4.67
C LYS A 67 -10.94 15.98 -4.19
N ASN A 68 -9.74 16.11 -4.73
CA ASN A 68 -8.59 15.34 -4.28
C ASN A 68 -8.18 15.74 -2.86
N ILE A 69 -8.33 14.81 -1.92
CA ILE A 69 -7.99 14.99 -0.50
C ILE A 69 -6.67 14.31 -0.11
N GLY A 70 -5.99 13.69 -1.08
CA GLY A 70 -4.75 12.93 -0.90
C GLY A 70 -4.98 11.44 -0.66
N PHE A 71 -3.94 10.63 -0.93
CA PHE A 71 -4.02 9.16 -0.91
C PHE A 71 -4.50 8.61 0.44
N GLY A 72 -3.83 9.00 1.52
CA GLY A 72 -4.14 8.48 2.86
C GLY A 72 -5.55 8.84 3.35
N LYS A 73 -6.01 10.07 3.09
CA LYS A 73 -7.38 10.47 3.42
C LYS A 73 -8.42 9.75 2.57
N GLY A 74 -8.10 9.46 1.31
CA GLY A 74 -8.93 8.64 0.44
C GLY A 74 -9.18 7.25 1.06
N HIS A 75 -8.14 6.58 1.53
CA HIS A 75 -8.27 5.30 2.25
C HIS A 75 -9.02 5.45 3.59
N ASN A 76 -8.80 6.53 4.32
CA ASN A 76 -9.53 6.79 5.57
C ASN A 76 -11.02 7.07 5.37
N TYR A 77 -11.45 7.41 4.15
CA TYR A 77 -12.86 7.71 3.86
C TYR A 77 -13.79 6.53 4.16
N VAL A 78 -13.25 5.32 4.13
CA VAL A 78 -14.01 4.11 4.45
C VAL A 78 -13.79 3.60 5.88
N LEU A 79 -12.94 4.24 6.69
CA LEU A 79 -12.50 3.74 8.01
C LEU A 79 -13.67 3.40 8.94
N ASP A 80 -14.69 4.26 9.02
CA ASP A 80 -15.86 4.06 9.88
C ASP A 80 -16.82 2.98 9.33
N ARG A 81 -16.70 2.62 8.05
CA ARG A 81 -17.51 1.59 7.38
C ARG A 81 -16.95 0.18 7.56
N LEU A 82 -15.69 0.06 7.98
CA LEU A 82 -15.00 -1.23 8.06
C LEU A 82 -15.58 -2.09 9.20
N THR A 83 -16.04 -3.29 8.84
CA THR A 83 -16.51 -4.32 9.78
C THR A 83 -15.80 -5.66 9.56
N SER A 84 -14.78 -5.67 8.71
CA SER A 84 -13.96 -6.83 8.36
C SER A 84 -12.96 -7.19 9.47
N ASP A 85 -12.38 -8.38 9.39
CA ASP A 85 -11.25 -8.80 10.23
C ASP A 85 -9.92 -8.25 9.69
N VAL A 86 -9.81 -8.21 8.35
CA VAL A 86 -8.64 -7.69 7.63
C VAL A 86 -9.09 -6.69 6.56
N HIS A 87 -8.42 -5.55 6.52
CA HIS A 87 -8.61 -4.51 5.51
C HIS A 87 -7.41 -4.46 4.56
N PHE A 88 -7.69 -4.37 3.26
CA PHE A 88 -6.68 -4.25 2.21
C PHE A 88 -6.65 -2.83 1.65
N ILE A 89 -5.47 -2.22 1.66
CA ILE A 89 -5.14 -0.97 0.98
C ILE A 89 -4.50 -1.36 -0.33
N LEU A 90 -5.11 -0.99 -1.46
CA LEU A 90 -4.69 -1.41 -2.79
C LEU A 90 -4.52 -0.21 -3.73
N ASN A 91 -3.46 -0.21 -4.51
CA ASN A 91 -3.31 0.72 -5.63
C ASN A 91 -4.28 0.36 -6.77
N PRO A 92 -4.68 1.33 -7.62
CA PRO A 92 -5.59 1.11 -8.74
C PRO A 92 -5.04 0.18 -9.83
N ASP A 93 -3.72 0.01 -9.90
CA ASP A 93 -3.01 -0.80 -10.90
C ASP A 93 -2.55 -2.18 -10.36
N ILE A 94 -3.21 -2.67 -9.30
CA ILE A 94 -3.02 -4.03 -8.76
C ILE A 94 -3.95 -5.01 -9.48
N LEU A 95 -3.38 -6.10 -10.00
CA LEU A 95 -4.13 -7.21 -10.57
C LEU A 95 -3.85 -8.48 -9.79
N LEU A 96 -4.91 -9.15 -9.33
CA LEU A 96 -4.80 -10.47 -8.72
C LEU A 96 -4.70 -11.55 -9.81
N THR A 97 -3.98 -12.63 -9.50
CA THR A 97 -3.80 -13.80 -10.36
C THR A 97 -4.18 -15.11 -9.64
N GLY A 98 -4.77 -15.01 -8.47
CA GLY A 98 -5.22 -16.10 -7.62
C GLY A 98 -5.93 -15.56 -6.38
N ASP A 99 -6.42 -16.43 -5.51
CA ASP A 99 -7.07 -16.04 -4.26
C ASP A 99 -6.05 -15.55 -3.22
N VAL A 100 -5.61 -14.31 -3.40
CA VAL A 100 -4.61 -13.67 -2.53
C VAL A 100 -5.26 -13.06 -1.29
N LEU A 101 -6.47 -12.50 -1.41
CA LEU A 101 -7.04 -11.73 -0.30
C LEU A 101 -7.51 -12.64 0.84
N GLU A 102 -8.26 -13.70 0.55
CA GLU A 102 -8.72 -14.64 1.58
C GLU A 102 -7.57 -15.38 2.24
N ASP A 103 -6.68 -15.95 1.44
CA ASP A 103 -5.54 -16.73 1.92
C ASP A 103 -4.59 -15.86 2.75
N MET A 104 -4.32 -14.63 2.30
CA MET A 104 -3.46 -13.70 3.03
C MET A 104 -4.11 -13.19 4.32
N ALA A 105 -5.43 -12.97 4.33
CA ALA A 105 -6.16 -12.62 5.54
C ALA A 105 -6.11 -13.76 6.56
N ALA A 106 -6.38 -15.00 6.15
CA ALA A 106 -6.28 -16.18 7.00
C ALA A 106 -4.85 -16.35 7.56
N TRP A 107 -3.84 -16.18 6.71
CA TRP A 107 -2.43 -16.25 7.09
C TRP A 107 -2.03 -15.18 8.12
N LEU A 108 -2.51 -13.95 7.96
CA LEU A 108 -2.23 -12.84 8.88
C LEU A 108 -2.90 -13.08 10.25
N LEU A 109 -4.16 -13.54 10.24
CA LEU A 109 -4.92 -13.78 11.46
C LEU A 109 -4.39 -15.00 12.26
N ALA A 110 -3.85 -16.01 11.56
CA ALA A 110 -3.24 -17.18 12.20
C ALA A 110 -1.91 -16.88 12.90
N ARG A 111 -1.34 -15.66 12.74
CA ARG A 111 -0.05 -15.27 13.36
C ARG A 111 -0.27 -14.36 14.55
N PRO A 112 -0.05 -14.85 15.79
CA PRO A 112 -0.14 -13.99 16.98
C PRO A 112 0.84 -12.80 16.88
N GLY A 113 0.33 -11.60 17.12
CA GLY A 113 1.11 -10.36 17.08
C GLY A 113 1.44 -9.83 15.68
N ALA A 114 1.07 -10.53 14.60
CA ALA A 114 1.14 -9.95 13.26
C ALA A 114 -0.02 -8.96 13.06
N ALA A 115 0.29 -7.73 12.68
CA ALA A 115 -0.68 -6.65 12.51
C ALA A 115 -0.87 -6.23 11.05
N MET A 116 0.16 -6.38 10.22
CA MET A 116 0.11 -6.05 8.79
C MET A 116 1.00 -6.98 7.97
N ALA A 117 0.65 -7.18 6.71
CA ALA A 117 1.47 -7.91 5.76
C ALA A 117 1.36 -7.33 4.35
N THR A 118 2.34 -7.63 3.50
CA THR A 118 2.35 -7.34 2.06
C THR A 118 2.74 -8.60 1.30
N PRO A 119 2.14 -8.86 0.11
CA PRO A 119 2.56 -9.96 -0.74
C PRO A 119 3.84 -9.60 -1.52
N GLN A 120 4.35 -10.55 -2.26
CA GLN A 120 5.36 -10.32 -3.30
C GLN A 120 4.67 -9.66 -4.50
N LEU A 121 5.10 -8.45 -4.90
CA LEU A 121 4.59 -7.84 -6.13
C LEU A 121 5.52 -8.12 -7.33
N ARG A 122 4.91 -8.23 -8.50
CA ARG A 122 5.58 -8.45 -9.76
C ARG A 122 5.17 -7.40 -10.79
N TYR A 123 6.09 -7.08 -11.68
CA TYR A 123 5.74 -6.35 -12.90
C TYR A 123 4.91 -7.23 -13.85
N PRO A 124 4.21 -6.64 -14.85
CA PRO A 124 3.49 -7.41 -15.87
C PRO A 124 4.36 -8.40 -16.66
N ASP A 125 5.67 -8.15 -16.75
CA ASP A 125 6.66 -9.07 -17.38
C ASP A 125 7.11 -10.22 -16.45
N GLY A 126 6.52 -10.32 -15.25
CA GLY A 126 6.81 -11.34 -14.24
C GLY A 126 8.01 -11.06 -13.34
N LYS A 127 8.80 -10.01 -13.61
CA LYS A 127 9.93 -9.65 -12.75
C LYS A 127 9.48 -9.20 -11.38
N LEU A 128 10.26 -9.55 -10.35
CA LEU A 128 9.99 -9.15 -8.98
C LEU A 128 10.19 -7.65 -8.76
N GLN A 129 9.28 -7.06 -8.00
CA GLN A 129 9.44 -5.72 -7.45
C GLN A 129 10.05 -5.81 -6.05
N HIS A 130 11.23 -5.24 -5.85
CA HIS A 130 11.87 -5.17 -4.53
C HIS A 130 11.23 -4.05 -3.71
N LEU A 131 10.08 -4.34 -3.10
CA LEU A 131 9.28 -3.36 -2.36
C LEU A 131 9.51 -3.34 -0.84
N PRO A 132 9.86 -4.46 -0.17
CA PRO A 132 10.17 -4.43 1.26
C PRO A 132 11.32 -3.47 1.55
N ARG A 133 11.23 -2.76 2.68
CA ARG A 133 12.26 -1.79 3.09
C ARG A 133 12.52 -1.91 4.59
N ARG A 134 13.73 -1.52 4.99
CA ARG A 134 13.99 -1.15 6.38
C ARG A 134 13.48 0.26 6.67
N LYS A 135 13.43 0.64 7.93
CA LYS A 135 12.99 1.99 8.33
C LYS A 135 13.80 3.04 7.58
N PRO A 136 13.16 4.01 6.90
CA PRO A 136 13.87 5.06 6.21
C PRO A 136 14.62 5.97 7.21
N THR A 137 15.89 6.25 6.90
CA THR A 137 16.70 7.25 7.59
C THR A 137 17.22 8.26 6.58
N PRO A 138 17.58 9.49 6.98
CA PRO A 138 18.14 10.47 6.05
C PRO A 138 19.36 9.94 5.29
N TRP A 139 20.22 9.16 5.97
CA TRP A 139 21.41 8.55 5.35
C TRP A 139 21.02 7.52 4.28
N LEU A 140 20.09 6.60 4.57
CA LEU A 140 19.66 5.57 3.63
C LEU A 140 18.98 6.19 2.39
N LEU A 141 18.19 7.23 2.58
CA LEU A 141 17.55 7.93 1.46
C LEU A 141 18.56 8.70 0.62
N LEU A 142 19.58 9.32 1.22
CA LEU A 142 20.68 9.94 0.50
C LEU A 142 21.50 8.89 -0.27
N ALA A 143 21.86 7.78 0.40
CA ALA A 143 22.61 6.69 -0.21
C ALA A 143 21.88 6.12 -1.43
N ARG A 144 20.56 5.92 -1.35
CA ARG A 144 19.72 5.47 -2.48
C ARG A 144 19.81 6.41 -3.69
N GLN A 145 19.90 7.72 -3.48
CA GLN A 145 20.04 8.69 -4.57
C GLN A 145 21.42 8.69 -5.20
N LEU A 146 22.45 8.42 -4.40
CA LEU A 146 23.85 8.45 -4.83
C LEU A 146 24.36 7.09 -5.35
N ALA A 147 23.75 5.99 -4.92
CA ALA A 147 24.14 4.62 -5.27
C ALA A 147 24.31 4.39 -6.79
N PRO A 148 23.39 4.85 -7.68
CA PRO A 148 23.53 4.64 -9.12
C PRO A 148 24.73 5.35 -9.73
N LYS A 149 25.21 6.43 -9.09
CA LYS A 149 26.31 7.27 -9.61
C LYS A 149 27.66 6.94 -8.99
N LEU A 150 27.68 6.65 -7.68
CA LEU A 150 28.92 6.53 -6.92
C LEU A 150 29.25 5.08 -6.52
N GLY A 151 28.28 4.16 -6.54
CA GLY A 151 28.52 2.77 -6.12
C GLY A 151 29.05 2.60 -4.70
N GLY A 152 29.89 1.61 -4.48
CA GLY A 152 30.64 1.43 -3.24
C GLY A 152 29.77 1.36 -1.98
N CYS A 153 30.08 2.21 -0.98
CA CYS A 153 29.35 2.24 0.29
C CYS A 153 27.89 2.69 0.12
N PHE A 154 27.59 3.55 -0.86
CA PHE A 154 26.23 4.00 -1.14
C PHE A 154 25.38 2.86 -1.70
N LYS A 155 25.95 2.01 -2.56
CA LYS A 155 25.23 0.83 -3.06
C LYS A 155 24.98 -0.16 -1.94
N LYS A 156 25.95 -0.44 -1.08
CA LYS A 156 25.75 -1.31 0.08
C LYS A 156 24.65 -0.79 1.02
N ALA A 157 24.60 0.52 1.23
CA ALA A 157 23.55 1.15 2.05
C ALA A 157 22.17 1.08 1.39
N ASP A 158 22.08 1.23 0.05
CA ASP A 158 20.83 1.06 -0.69
C ASP A 158 20.37 -0.41 -0.71
N ASP A 159 21.30 -1.35 -0.91
CA ASP A 159 21.02 -2.80 -0.85
C ASP A 159 20.49 -3.18 0.55
N HIS A 160 21.10 -2.65 1.60
CA HIS A 160 20.64 -2.81 2.98
C HIS A 160 19.24 -2.20 3.17
N TYR A 161 19.00 -0.97 2.70
CA TYR A 161 17.70 -0.32 2.80
C TYR A 161 16.60 -1.09 2.08
N THR A 162 16.92 -1.64 0.90
CA THR A 162 15.99 -2.39 0.06
C THR A 162 15.97 -3.89 0.38
N MET A 163 16.60 -4.30 1.50
CA MET A 163 16.63 -5.68 1.98
C MET A 163 17.17 -6.70 0.95
N GLN A 164 18.07 -6.26 0.04
CA GLN A 164 18.71 -7.17 -0.92
C GLN A 164 19.76 -8.08 -0.26
N ASP A 165 20.10 -7.80 0.98
CA ASP A 165 20.95 -8.62 1.87
C ASP A 165 20.15 -9.73 2.61
N GLU A 166 18.84 -9.84 2.38
CA GLU A 166 17.95 -10.80 3.00
C GLU A 166 17.37 -11.79 1.98
N ASP A 167 17.06 -13.00 2.45
CA ASP A 167 16.27 -13.95 1.66
C ASP A 167 14.79 -13.56 1.71
N LEU A 168 14.29 -12.96 0.62
CA LEU A 168 12.90 -12.53 0.46
C LEU A 168 12.00 -13.60 -0.16
N THR A 169 12.47 -14.83 -0.28
CA THR A 169 11.65 -15.98 -0.76
C THR A 169 10.86 -16.64 0.38
N VAL A 170 11.16 -16.30 1.63
CA VAL A 170 10.48 -16.78 2.83
C VAL A 170 9.84 -15.63 3.59
N PRO A 171 8.79 -15.87 4.42
CA PRO A 171 8.17 -14.82 5.23
C PRO A 171 9.18 -14.10 6.13
N ARG A 172 9.21 -12.77 6.04
CA ARG A 172 10.15 -11.90 6.78
C ARG A 172 9.43 -10.75 7.46
N ARG A 173 9.92 -10.36 8.65
CA ARG A 173 9.53 -9.08 9.26
C ARG A 173 10.16 -7.94 8.45
N ILE A 174 9.37 -6.89 8.25
CA ILE A 174 9.80 -5.68 7.54
C ILE A 174 9.45 -4.44 8.35
N GLU A 175 10.18 -3.36 8.13
CA GLU A 175 9.98 -2.10 8.87
C GLU A 175 9.29 -1.03 8.02
N PHE A 176 9.13 -1.29 6.73
CA PHE A 176 8.41 -0.43 5.81
C PHE A 176 7.70 -1.26 4.74
N CYS A 177 6.38 -1.19 4.75
CA CYS A 177 5.48 -1.73 3.74
C CYS A 177 5.05 -0.62 2.80
N THR A 178 5.24 -0.80 1.48
CA THR A 178 4.80 0.21 0.49
C THR A 178 3.29 0.22 0.34
N GLY A 179 2.71 1.39 0.10
CA GLY A 179 1.27 1.62 0.02
C GLY A 179 0.55 0.94 -1.15
N SER A 180 1.28 0.24 -2.02
CA SER A 180 0.70 -0.40 -3.20
C SER A 180 -0.18 -1.60 -2.89
N PHE A 181 0.18 -2.38 -1.84
CA PHE A 181 -0.63 -3.52 -1.38
C PHE A 181 -0.33 -3.78 0.10
N MET A 182 -1.27 -3.47 0.97
CA MET A 182 -1.17 -3.72 2.41
C MET A 182 -2.40 -4.49 2.89
N ALA A 183 -2.20 -5.61 3.59
CA ALA A 183 -3.21 -6.27 4.39
C ALA A 183 -3.00 -5.88 5.86
N VAL A 184 -3.94 -5.22 6.48
CA VAL A 184 -3.85 -4.76 7.88
C VAL A 184 -5.02 -5.32 8.68
N ARG A 185 -4.77 -5.75 9.92
CA ARG A 185 -5.87 -6.07 10.84
C ARG A 185 -6.76 -4.84 11.02
N THR A 186 -8.05 -5.00 10.82
CA THR A 186 -9.00 -3.87 10.83
C THR A 186 -9.08 -3.22 12.22
N ASP A 187 -9.04 -4.00 13.29
CA ASP A 187 -8.99 -3.49 14.66
C ASP A 187 -7.77 -2.60 14.91
N VAL A 188 -6.58 -3.03 14.48
CA VAL A 188 -5.36 -2.24 14.53
C VAL A 188 -5.46 -0.98 13.68
N PHE A 189 -5.97 -1.09 12.43
CA PHE A 189 -6.11 0.06 11.53
C PHE A 189 -7.04 1.13 12.10
N LYS A 190 -8.14 0.71 12.73
CA LYS A 190 -9.07 1.62 13.43
C LYS A 190 -8.44 2.22 14.69
N GLU A 191 -7.78 1.40 15.52
CA GLU A 191 -7.14 1.85 16.77
C GLU A 191 -6.10 2.94 16.53
N ILE A 192 -5.31 2.82 15.45
CA ILE A 192 -4.30 3.83 15.09
C ILE A 192 -4.88 5.02 14.34
N GLY A 193 -6.20 5.06 14.07
CA GLY A 193 -6.88 6.12 13.34
C GLY A 193 -6.52 6.16 11.85
N GLY A 194 -6.28 4.99 11.23
CA GLY A 194 -5.92 4.88 9.81
C GLY A 194 -4.61 5.56 9.45
N VAL A 195 -4.51 6.04 8.21
CA VAL A 195 -3.38 6.81 7.68
C VAL A 195 -3.37 8.22 8.29
N ASP A 196 -2.20 8.77 8.62
CA ASP A 196 -2.10 10.12 9.16
C ASP A 196 -2.55 11.16 8.11
N PRO A 197 -3.64 11.92 8.38
CA PRO A 197 -4.21 12.87 7.41
C PRO A 197 -3.32 14.10 7.14
N GLY A 198 -2.20 14.23 7.83
CA GLY A 198 -1.24 15.29 7.61
C GLY A 198 -0.34 15.07 6.40
N TYR A 199 -0.35 13.87 5.80
CA TYR A 199 0.26 13.62 4.51
C TYR A 199 -0.76 13.79 3.40
N PHE A 200 -0.40 14.53 2.35
CA PHE A 200 -1.21 14.57 1.13
C PHE A 200 -0.82 13.41 0.19
N MET A 201 0.49 13.22 0.00
CA MET A 201 1.08 12.16 -0.82
C MET A 201 2.54 11.96 -0.41
N TYR A 202 3.05 10.73 -0.60
CA TYR A 202 4.40 10.25 -0.29
C TYR A 202 4.68 10.12 1.22
N VAL A 203 5.35 9.04 1.58
CA VAL A 203 5.83 8.71 2.94
C VAL A 203 4.70 8.39 3.94
N GLU A 204 3.42 8.57 3.57
CA GLU A 204 2.27 8.15 4.38
C GLU A 204 2.25 6.65 4.65
N ASP A 205 2.74 5.85 3.71
CA ASP A 205 2.88 4.40 3.82
C ASP A 205 3.97 4.02 4.84
N ALA A 206 5.10 4.72 4.83
CA ALA A 206 6.13 4.54 5.86
C ALA A 206 5.61 4.98 7.24
N ASP A 207 4.87 6.08 7.34
CA ASP A 207 4.25 6.53 8.58
C ASP A 207 3.23 5.51 9.11
N LEU A 208 2.35 5.02 8.24
CA LEU A 208 1.37 3.98 8.58
C LEU A 208 2.08 2.72 9.10
N THR A 209 3.14 2.29 8.41
CA THR A 209 3.92 1.12 8.84
C THR A 209 4.49 1.32 10.24
N GLN A 210 5.04 2.50 10.55
CA GLN A 210 5.57 2.78 11.89
C GLN A 210 4.46 2.83 12.96
N LYS A 211 3.27 3.34 12.65
CA LYS A 211 2.10 3.30 13.56
C LYS A 211 1.70 1.85 13.85
N VAL A 212 1.62 1.00 12.82
CA VAL A 212 1.28 -0.42 12.96
C VAL A 212 2.34 -1.17 13.75
N LEU A 213 3.64 -0.87 13.57
CA LEU A 213 4.74 -1.48 14.32
C LEU A 213 4.68 -1.20 15.84
N GLN A 214 3.96 -0.17 16.27
CA GLN A 214 3.68 0.07 17.70
C GLN A 214 2.62 -0.88 18.29
N LYS A 215 1.85 -1.57 17.42
CA LYS A 215 0.75 -2.47 17.78
C LYS A 215 1.06 -3.94 17.50
N GLY A 216 2.01 -4.20 16.61
CA GLY A 216 2.37 -5.56 16.24
C GLY A 216 3.47 -5.61 15.18
N THR A 217 3.66 -6.75 14.57
CA THR A 217 4.70 -6.96 13.55
C THR A 217 4.15 -6.82 12.15
N VAL A 218 5.01 -6.36 11.24
CA VAL A 218 4.72 -6.21 9.81
C VAL A 218 5.54 -7.22 9.01
N TRP A 219 4.92 -7.87 8.02
CA TRP A 219 5.51 -9.00 7.33
C TRP A 219 5.49 -8.84 5.82
N LEU A 220 6.56 -9.29 5.16
CA LEU A 220 6.51 -9.77 3.79
C LEU A 220 6.02 -11.22 3.81
N ALA A 221 5.01 -11.53 3.00
CA ALA A 221 4.44 -12.86 2.82
C ALA A 221 4.60 -13.31 1.36
N PRO A 222 5.80 -13.76 0.95
CA PRO A 222 6.16 -13.95 -0.46
C PRO A 222 5.46 -15.14 -1.14
N GLN A 223 4.82 -16.02 -0.38
CA GLN A 223 3.98 -17.09 -0.93
C GLN A 223 2.72 -16.56 -1.61
N PHE A 224 2.33 -15.32 -1.33
CA PHE A 224 1.28 -14.60 -2.03
C PHE A 224 1.88 -13.63 -3.02
N SER A 225 1.27 -13.50 -4.19
CA SER A 225 1.77 -12.57 -5.22
C SER A 225 0.63 -11.90 -5.98
N ALA A 226 0.88 -10.65 -6.40
CA ALA A 226 0.00 -9.92 -7.29
C ALA A 226 0.83 -9.18 -8.35
N ILE A 227 0.19 -8.81 -9.46
CA ILE A 227 0.79 -7.95 -10.47
C ILE A 227 0.53 -6.49 -10.08
N HIS A 228 1.55 -5.64 -10.22
CA HIS A 228 1.47 -4.21 -10.03
C HIS A 228 2.13 -3.53 -11.23
N ALA A 229 1.35 -2.84 -12.03
CA ALA A 229 1.84 -2.24 -13.27
C ALA A 229 2.89 -1.15 -13.03
N TRP A 230 2.79 -0.47 -11.88
CA TRP A 230 3.71 0.55 -11.41
C TRP A 230 4.03 1.61 -12.47
N HIS A 231 3.06 2.39 -12.82
CA HIS A 231 3.25 3.56 -13.67
C HIS A 231 4.02 4.65 -12.90
N ARG A 232 5.35 4.63 -13.03
CA ARG A 232 6.21 5.66 -12.41
C ARG A 232 5.90 7.01 -13.06
N ALA A 233 5.21 7.89 -12.34
CA ALA A 233 5.21 9.30 -12.73
C ALA A 233 6.66 9.81 -12.71
N PRO A 234 7.14 10.48 -13.81
CA PRO A 234 8.49 11.02 -13.83
C PRO A 234 8.67 11.99 -12.66
N MET A 235 9.71 11.80 -11.84
CA MET A 235 10.07 12.70 -10.72
C MET A 235 10.55 14.11 -11.17
N ARG A 236 10.20 14.51 -12.39
CA ARG A 236 10.59 15.82 -12.97
C ARG A 236 9.67 16.98 -12.58
N ASP A 237 8.59 16.70 -11.85
CA ASP A 237 7.66 17.72 -11.37
C ASP A 237 8.18 18.32 -10.06
N ALA A 238 8.58 19.58 -10.10
CA ALA A 238 9.09 20.33 -8.94
C ALA A 238 8.05 20.39 -7.78
N GLY A 239 6.75 20.40 -8.10
CA GLY A 239 5.68 20.36 -7.10
C GLY A 239 5.64 19.04 -6.34
N LYS A 240 5.74 17.90 -7.05
CA LYS A 240 5.81 16.58 -6.46
C LYS A 240 7.06 16.40 -5.60
N PHE A 241 8.20 16.91 -6.05
CA PHE A 241 9.45 16.88 -5.28
C PHE A 241 9.34 17.68 -3.97
N LYS A 242 8.80 18.92 -4.04
CA LYS A 242 8.55 19.73 -2.84
C LYS A 242 7.62 19.02 -1.85
N MET A 243 6.55 18.41 -2.35
CA MET A 243 5.60 17.63 -1.54
C MET A 243 6.29 16.46 -0.83
N GLN A 244 7.15 15.72 -1.55
CA GLN A 244 7.92 14.63 -0.96
C GLN A 244 8.86 15.11 0.16
N LEU A 245 9.55 16.25 -0.03
CA LEU A 245 10.42 16.83 1.01
C LEU A 245 9.63 17.24 2.25
N VAL A 246 8.44 17.84 2.09
CA VAL A 246 7.55 18.22 3.21
C VAL A 246 7.11 16.96 3.96
N SER A 247 6.68 15.92 3.25
CA SER A 247 6.26 14.65 3.82
C SER A 247 7.42 13.96 4.57
N MET A 248 8.63 13.96 4.00
CA MET A 248 9.83 13.44 4.67
C MET A 248 10.16 14.22 5.94
N GLY A 249 10.10 15.55 5.89
CA GLY A 249 10.32 16.40 7.08
C GLY A 249 9.34 16.09 8.21
N ARG A 250 8.04 15.89 7.88
CA ARG A 250 7.02 15.46 8.84
C ARG A 250 7.34 14.07 9.43
N TYR A 251 7.71 13.12 8.59
CA TYR A 251 8.06 11.77 9.01
C TYR A 251 9.22 11.77 10.01
N PHE A 252 10.34 12.43 9.67
CA PHE A 252 11.51 12.48 10.55
C PHE A 252 11.27 13.26 11.84
N LYS A 253 10.43 14.29 11.80
CA LYS A 253 10.01 15.00 13.02
C LYS A 253 9.22 14.07 13.96
N LYS A 254 8.40 13.17 13.42
CA LYS A 254 7.54 12.25 14.19
C LYS A 254 8.30 11.02 14.69
N TRP A 255 9.12 10.41 13.83
CA TRP A 255 9.72 9.09 14.07
C TRP A 255 11.23 9.13 14.34
N GLY A 256 11.86 10.32 14.27
CA GLY A 256 13.29 10.50 14.40
C GLY A 256 14.09 10.01 13.20
N CYS A 257 15.42 10.19 13.27
CA CYS A 257 16.37 9.82 12.22
C CYS A 257 17.12 8.52 12.51
N GLY A 258 16.80 7.85 13.62
CA GLY A 258 17.48 6.63 14.07
C GLY A 258 17.10 5.40 13.26
N LYS A 259 17.94 4.35 13.36
CA LYS A 259 17.69 3.04 12.76
C LYS A 259 16.41 2.41 13.35
N GLY A 260 15.81 1.49 12.62
CA GLY A 260 14.73 0.63 13.08
C GLY A 260 15.22 -0.39 14.13
N THR A 261 14.29 -1.15 14.65
CA THR A 261 14.51 -2.11 15.76
C THR A 261 14.39 -3.57 15.32
N VAL A 262 14.15 -3.84 14.01
CA VAL A 262 14.01 -5.20 13.46
C VAL A 262 15.25 -5.59 12.66
#